data_b67f1c00d2b2b55c5b418a6336057128
#
_entry.id   b67f1c00d2b2b55c5b418a6336057128
#
_cell.length_a   1.000
_cell.length_b   1.000
_cell.length_c   1.000
_cell.angle_alpha   90.00
_cell.angle_beta   90.00
_cell.angle_gamma   90.00
#
_symmetry.space_group_name_H-M   'P 1'
#
loop_
_entity.id
_entity.type
_entity.pdbx_description
1 polymer ?
#
loop_
_entity_poly.entity_id
_entity_poly.type
_entity_poly.pdbx_seq_one_letter_code
_entity_poly.pdbx_strand_id
1 'polypeptide(L)'
;MSYFTTMVDAFEQVGASFSFAPFAEILQPHLEEVLAEQGLNQKVRKGTCLIPTVLIWLVLALTIRRDLNCDKVLNWMMSGFRWLEGLLPAQAKIVASGTISHARVKLGVEVFRLLFAKLTTSLKEIEPDFHGRVSVAFDGSTGTMPDSEANQKEFSKPHSGRGQAAFPQLRLVSLLAVSVRLVLDVA
;
A
#
# COMPACT_ATOMS: atom_id res chain seq x y z
N MET A 1 -12.55 -24.96 -17.88
CA MET A 1 -12.13 -23.62 -17.36
C MET A 1 -11.22 -23.87 -16.15
N SER A 2 -10.01 -23.32 -16.17
CA SER A 2 -9.06 -23.52 -15.08
C SER A 2 -9.49 -22.70 -13.84
N TYR A 3 -9.33 -23.27 -12.66
CA TYR A 3 -9.59 -22.59 -11.37
C TYR A 3 -8.86 -21.23 -11.27
N PHE A 4 -7.71 -21.12 -11.92
CA PHE A 4 -6.90 -19.92 -12.01
C PHE A 4 -7.59 -18.80 -12.81
N THR A 5 -8.25 -19.12 -13.92
CA THR A 5 -8.99 -18.15 -14.75
C THR A 5 -10.17 -17.56 -13.96
N THR A 6 -10.89 -18.40 -13.21
CA THR A 6 -12.04 -17.95 -12.39
C THR A 6 -11.61 -17.03 -11.24
N MET A 7 -10.42 -17.26 -10.64
CA MET A 7 -9.88 -16.35 -9.62
C MET A 7 -9.45 -15.01 -10.21
N VAL A 8 -8.80 -15.00 -11.37
CA VAL A 8 -8.40 -13.77 -12.06
C VAL A 8 -9.63 -12.93 -12.42
N ASP A 9 -10.64 -13.54 -12.99
CA ASP A 9 -11.91 -12.88 -13.36
C ASP A 9 -12.62 -12.31 -12.10
N ALA A 10 -12.60 -13.03 -10.97
CA ALA A 10 -13.15 -12.56 -9.72
C ALA A 10 -12.37 -11.36 -9.16
N PHE A 11 -11.03 -11.37 -9.24
CA PHE A 11 -10.18 -10.24 -8.84
C PHE A 11 -10.39 -9.02 -9.74
N GLU A 12 -10.58 -9.21 -11.05
CA GLU A 12 -10.91 -8.12 -11.97
C GLU A 12 -12.28 -7.50 -11.68
N GLN A 13 -13.29 -8.32 -11.37
CA GLN A 13 -14.62 -7.85 -10.99
C GLN A 13 -14.60 -7.08 -9.65
N VAL A 14 -13.91 -7.59 -8.65
CA VAL A 14 -13.73 -6.90 -7.35
C VAL A 14 -12.97 -5.59 -7.56
N GLY A 15 -11.91 -5.59 -8.37
CA GLY A 15 -11.16 -4.39 -8.69
C GLY A 15 -11.98 -3.33 -9.43
N ALA A 16 -12.92 -3.73 -10.29
CA ALA A 16 -13.79 -2.82 -11.02
C ALA A 16 -14.88 -2.19 -10.14
N SER A 17 -15.34 -2.90 -9.10
CA SER A 17 -16.36 -2.42 -8.16
C SER A 17 -15.79 -1.83 -6.87
N PHE A 18 -14.46 -1.88 -6.67
CA PHE A 18 -13.82 -1.44 -5.45
C PHE A 18 -13.87 0.09 -5.31
N SER A 19 -14.39 0.56 -4.18
CA SER A 19 -14.41 1.98 -3.83
C SER A 19 -13.49 2.24 -2.64
N PHE A 20 -12.64 3.24 -2.77
CA PHE A 20 -11.81 3.72 -1.66
C PHE A 20 -12.54 4.72 -0.75
N ALA A 21 -13.74 5.15 -1.09
CA ALA A 21 -14.47 6.17 -0.33
C ALA A 21 -14.59 5.85 1.17
N PRO A 22 -14.95 4.62 1.60
CA PRO A 22 -14.99 4.29 3.02
C PRO A 22 -13.62 4.38 3.71
N PHE A 23 -12.54 4.09 2.97
CA PHE A 23 -11.19 4.18 3.51
C PHE A 23 -10.70 5.64 3.58
N ALA A 24 -11.21 6.51 2.69
CA ALA A 24 -10.83 7.91 2.67
C ALA A 24 -11.27 8.63 3.95
N GLU A 25 -12.44 8.32 4.48
CA GLU A 25 -12.93 8.91 5.73
C GLU A 25 -12.01 8.58 6.92
N ILE A 26 -11.48 7.38 6.96
CA ILE A 26 -10.57 6.93 8.03
C ILE A 26 -9.14 7.44 7.79
N LEU A 27 -8.66 7.34 6.56
CA LEU A 27 -7.27 7.61 6.22
C LEU A 27 -6.95 9.10 6.10
N GLN A 28 -7.88 9.91 5.60
CA GLN A 28 -7.60 11.29 5.23
C GLN A 28 -7.10 12.15 6.40
N PRO A 29 -7.68 12.10 7.60
CA PRO A 29 -7.17 12.89 8.72
C PRO A 29 -5.74 12.54 9.10
N HIS A 30 -5.43 11.25 9.20
CA HIS A 30 -4.08 10.77 9.53
C HIS A 30 -3.07 11.07 8.42
N LEU A 31 -3.51 11.03 7.17
CA LEU A 31 -2.68 11.32 6.01
C LEU A 31 -2.27 12.81 5.99
N GLU A 32 -3.18 13.72 6.29
CA GLU A 32 -2.90 15.16 6.38
C GLU A 32 -1.91 15.46 7.51
N GLU A 33 -2.07 14.83 8.68
CA GLU A 33 -1.13 14.95 9.79
C GLU A 33 0.27 14.46 9.41
N VAL A 34 0.38 13.25 8.84
CA VAL A 34 1.68 12.67 8.44
C VAL A 34 2.36 13.53 7.37
N LEU A 35 1.61 14.04 6.40
CA LEU A 35 2.17 14.93 5.38
C LEU A 35 2.66 16.25 5.97
N ALA A 36 1.97 16.78 6.98
CA ALA A 36 2.41 17.97 7.70
C ALA A 36 3.68 17.71 8.51
N GLU A 37 3.74 16.61 9.26
CA GLU A 37 4.92 16.18 10.03
C GLU A 37 6.15 15.98 9.16
N GLN A 38 5.98 15.46 7.96
CA GLN A 38 7.06 15.22 7.00
C GLN A 38 7.39 16.44 6.12
N GLY A 39 6.68 17.58 6.30
CA GLY A 39 6.87 18.78 5.48
C GLY A 39 6.50 18.59 4.00
N LEU A 40 5.65 17.60 3.71
CA LEU A 40 5.23 17.24 2.35
C LEU A 40 3.94 17.94 1.92
N ASN A 41 3.32 18.74 2.78
CA ASN A 41 2.13 19.54 2.51
C ASN A 41 2.40 20.88 1.82
N GLN A 42 3.65 21.11 1.39
CA GLN A 42 4.06 22.35 0.74
C GLN A 42 3.35 22.56 -0.60
N LYS A 43 3.20 23.84 -0.98
CA LYS A 43 2.59 24.23 -2.27
C LYS A 43 3.30 23.55 -3.43
N VAL A 44 2.60 22.66 -4.09
CA VAL A 44 3.07 21.98 -5.28
C VAL A 44 2.93 22.92 -6.50
N ARG A 45 3.82 22.80 -7.48
CA ARG A 45 3.74 23.56 -8.74
C ARG A 45 2.36 23.40 -9.37
N LYS A 46 1.76 24.51 -9.82
CA LYS A 46 0.50 24.49 -10.54
C LYS A 46 0.56 23.54 -11.73
N GLY A 47 -0.42 22.61 -11.79
CA GLY A 47 -0.48 21.60 -12.86
C GLY A 47 0.22 20.27 -12.54
N THR A 48 0.83 20.10 -11.36
CA THR A 48 1.39 18.81 -10.93
C THR A 48 0.26 17.89 -10.45
N CYS A 49 0.10 16.72 -11.08
CA CYS A 49 -0.85 15.70 -10.67
C CYS A 49 -0.28 14.71 -9.62
N LEU A 50 1.04 14.53 -9.58
CA LEU A 50 1.71 13.63 -8.63
C LEU A 50 2.04 14.36 -7.31
N ILE A 51 1.02 14.87 -6.64
CA ILE A 51 1.16 15.40 -5.29
C ILE A 51 1.30 14.24 -4.27
N PRO A 52 1.90 14.45 -3.09
CA PRO A 52 2.13 13.40 -2.10
C PRO A 52 0.88 12.60 -1.76
N THR A 53 -0.25 13.26 -1.55
CA THR A 53 -1.55 12.61 -1.30
C THR A 53 -1.93 11.62 -2.41
N VAL A 54 -1.85 12.05 -3.67
CA VAL A 54 -2.17 11.19 -4.83
C VAL A 54 -1.20 10.02 -4.92
N LEU A 55 0.08 10.24 -4.61
CA LEU A 55 1.09 9.17 -4.62
C LEU A 55 0.83 8.12 -3.55
N ILE A 56 0.39 8.52 -2.34
CA ILE A 56 0.05 7.58 -1.28
C ILE A 56 -1.15 6.73 -1.74
N TRP A 57 -2.21 7.35 -2.23
CA TRP A 57 -3.36 6.63 -2.76
C TRP A 57 -2.99 5.72 -3.93
N LEU A 58 -2.08 6.14 -4.80
CA LEU A 58 -1.57 5.31 -5.90
C LEU A 58 -0.85 4.05 -5.36
N VAL A 59 -0.03 4.18 -4.33
CA VAL A 59 0.65 3.02 -3.73
C VAL A 59 -0.38 2.06 -3.12
N LEU A 60 -1.39 2.57 -2.42
CA LEU A 60 -2.48 1.74 -1.90
C LEU A 60 -3.28 1.07 -3.02
N ALA A 61 -3.59 1.80 -4.08
CA ALA A 61 -4.29 1.25 -5.25
C ALA A 61 -3.49 0.15 -5.97
N LEU A 62 -2.17 0.28 -6.04
CA LEU A 62 -1.28 -0.73 -6.63
C LEU A 62 -1.28 -2.05 -5.85
N THR A 63 -1.59 -2.04 -4.55
CA THR A 63 -1.72 -3.28 -3.78
C THR A 63 -2.99 -4.07 -4.15
N ILE A 64 -4.01 -3.37 -4.63
CA ILE A 64 -5.30 -3.96 -5.03
C ILE A 64 -5.29 -4.33 -6.52
N ARG A 65 -4.79 -3.43 -7.37
CA ARG A 65 -4.71 -3.64 -8.82
C ARG A 65 -3.31 -4.08 -9.25
N ARG A 66 -2.94 -5.29 -8.82
CA ARG A 66 -1.64 -5.91 -9.14
C ARG A 66 -1.53 -6.34 -10.61
N ASP A 67 -2.64 -6.45 -11.30
CA ASP A 67 -2.80 -6.77 -12.71
C ASP A 67 -2.41 -5.61 -13.65
N LEU A 68 -2.35 -4.38 -13.13
CA LEU A 68 -2.10 -3.19 -13.93
C LEU A 68 -0.74 -2.55 -13.65
N ASN A 69 -0.20 -1.89 -14.67
CA ASN A 69 0.98 -1.03 -14.53
C ASN A 69 0.64 0.28 -13.78
N CYS A 70 1.65 0.94 -13.23
CA CYS A 70 1.47 2.17 -12.42
C CYS A 70 0.70 3.27 -13.14
N ASP A 71 0.95 3.47 -14.44
CA ASP A 71 0.26 4.46 -15.28
C ASP A 71 -1.23 4.10 -15.47
N LYS A 72 -1.53 2.82 -15.68
CA LYS A 72 -2.91 2.34 -15.79
C LYS A 72 -3.67 2.44 -14.47
N VAL A 73 -3.01 2.11 -13.34
CA VAL A 73 -3.62 2.28 -12.01
C VAL A 73 -3.88 3.76 -11.72
N LEU A 74 -2.95 4.65 -12.05
CA LEU A 74 -3.16 6.10 -11.90
C LEU A 74 -4.36 6.57 -12.72
N ASN A 75 -4.47 6.14 -14.00
CA ASN A 75 -5.59 6.48 -14.85
C ASN A 75 -6.91 5.91 -14.32
N TRP A 76 -6.90 4.67 -13.82
CA TRP A 76 -8.07 4.06 -13.19
C TRP A 76 -8.50 4.85 -11.94
N MET A 77 -7.56 5.23 -11.09
CA MET A 77 -7.85 6.11 -9.95
C MET A 77 -8.48 7.42 -10.41
N MET A 78 -7.91 8.07 -11.40
CA MET A 78 -8.37 9.37 -11.89
C MET A 78 -9.76 9.30 -12.49
N SER A 79 -10.14 8.19 -13.12
CA SER A 79 -11.49 8.00 -13.68
C SER A 79 -12.53 7.57 -12.65
N GLY A 80 -12.12 6.93 -11.56
CA GLY A 80 -13.00 6.34 -10.55
C GLY A 80 -13.15 7.15 -9.25
N PHE A 81 -12.23 8.07 -8.98
CA PHE A 81 -12.17 8.78 -7.71
C PHE A 81 -12.64 10.23 -7.82
N ARG A 82 -13.95 10.45 -7.84
CA ARG A 82 -14.53 11.80 -7.88
C ARG A 82 -14.06 12.71 -6.74
N TRP A 83 -13.72 12.16 -5.58
CA TRP A 83 -13.22 12.93 -4.46
C TRP A 83 -11.77 13.42 -4.63
N LEU A 84 -10.98 12.78 -5.52
CA LEU A 84 -9.66 13.29 -5.94
C LEU A 84 -9.77 14.44 -6.96
N GLU A 85 -10.94 14.66 -7.57
CA GLU A 85 -11.12 15.72 -8.57
C GLU A 85 -10.78 17.11 -8.00
N GLY A 86 -11.07 17.35 -6.70
CA GLY A 86 -10.67 18.58 -6.02
C GLY A 86 -9.18 18.74 -5.77
N LEU A 87 -8.41 17.63 -5.78
CA LEU A 87 -6.97 17.61 -5.55
C LEU A 87 -6.17 17.60 -6.85
N LEU A 88 -6.80 17.19 -7.96
CA LEU A 88 -6.17 17.03 -9.26
C LEU A 88 -6.48 18.21 -10.16
N PRO A 89 -5.50 18.69 -10.96
CA PRO A 89 -5.78 19.71 -11.97
C PRO A 89 -6.76 19.15 -13.01
N ALA A 90 -7.71 19.98 -13.46
CA ALA A 90 -8.75 19.64 -14.44
C ALA A 90 -8.22 19.05 -15.77
N GLN A 91 -6.94 19.22 -16.05
CA GLN A 91 -6.22 18.65 -17.19
C GLN A 91 -5.01 17.84 -16.69
N ALA A 92 -5.25 16.72 -16.01
CA ALA A 92 -4.17 15.82 -15.67
C ALA A 92 -3.60 15.19 -16.95
N LYS A 93 -2.37 15.56 -17.29
CA LYS A 93 -1.64 14.94 -18.41
C LYS A 93 -1.31 13.50 -18.06
N ILE A 94 -1.31 12.63 -19.07
CA ILE A 94 -0.79 11.26 -18.95
C ILE A 94 0.63 11.36 -18.41
N VAL A 95 0.86 10.74 -17.25
CA VAL A 95 2.17 10.75 -16.58
C VAL A 95 2.94 9.51 -16.99
N ALA A 96 4.15 9.66 -17.48
CA ALA A 96 5.00 8.54 -17.84
C ALA A 96 5.35 7.69 -16.60
N SER A 97 5.41 6.38 -16.76
CA SER A 97 5.71 5.41 -15.69
C SER A 97 7.03 5.73 -14.95
N GLY A 98 8.07 6.16 -15.67
CA GLY A 98 9.32 6.59 -15.05
C GLY A 98 9.16 7.77 -14.10
N THR A 99 8.32 8.75 -14.44
CA THR A 99 8.02 9.90 -13.57
C THR A 99 7.32 9.46 -12.29
N ILE A 100 6.39 8.49 -12.39
CA ILE A 100 5.71 7.91 -11.23
C ILE A 100 6.71 7.20 -10.32
N SER A 101 7.62 6.41 -10.90
CA SER A 101 8.65 5.70 -10.15
C SER A 101 9.57 6.67 -9.38
N HIS A 102 10.05 7.72 -10.02
CA HIS A 102 10.85 8.77 -9.37
C HIS A 102 10.07 9.48 -8.26
N ALA A 103 8.80 9.80 -8.48
CA ALA A 103 7.96 10.47 -7.49
C ALA A 103 7.74 9.56 -6.25
N ARG A 104 7.55 8.24 -6.44
CA ARG A 104 7.43 7.26 -5.34
C ARG A 104 8.71 7.16 -4.53
N VAL A 105 9.88 7.10 -5.18
CA VAL A 105 11.17 7.10 -4.50
C VAL A 105 11.36 8.36 -3.67
N LYS A 106 10.98 9.52 -4.21
CA LYS A 106 11.06 10.81 -3.50
C LYS A 106 10.10 10.89 -2.32
N LEU A 107 8.92 10.28 -2.40
CA LEU A 107 7.96 10.21 -1.30
C LEU A 107 8.56 9.46 -0.11
N GLY A 108 9.31 8.39 -0.37
CA GLY A 108 9.94 7.56 0.64
C GLY A 108 8.98 6.59 1.34
N VAL A 109 9.55 5.74 2.18
CA VAL A 109 8.81 4.73 2.94
C VAL A 109 8.27 5.26 4.27
N GLU A 110 8.91 6.31 4.82
CA GLU A 110 8.62 6.82 6.16
C GLU A 110 7.17 7.30 6.32
N VAL A 111 6.60 7.89 5.26
CA VAL A 111 5.20 8.31 5.23
C VAL A 111 4.26 7.13 5.49
N PHE A 112 4.53 5.98 4.89
CA PHE A 112 3.71 4.78 5.07
C PHE A 112 3.88 4.18 6.47
N ARG A 113 5.11 4.20 7.00
CA ARG A 113 5.39 3.73 8.36
C ARG A 113 4.65 4.56 9.41
N LEU A 114 4.70 5.87 9.29
CA LEU A 114 3.98 6.79 10.19
C LEU A 114 2.46 6.66 10.04
N LEU A 115 1.95 6.55 8.81
CA LEU A 115 0.54 6.35 8.57
C LEU A 115 0.04 5.04 9.19
N PHE A 116 0.80 3.95 9.01
CA PHE A 116 0.50 2.67 9.63
C PHE A 116 0.48 2.77 11.16
N ALA A 117 1.49 3.41 11.77
CA ALA A 117 1.56 3.61 13.21
C ALA A 117 0.38 4.42 13.76
N LYS A 118 -0.06 5.46 13.03
CA LYS A 118 -1.25 6.26 13.43
C LYS A 118 -2.54 5.44 13.33
N LEU A 119 -2.70 4.65 12.29
CA LEU A 119 -3.86 3.78 12.11
C LEU A 119 -3.94 2.72 13.20
N THR A 120 -2.84 2.04 13.50
CA THR A 120 -2.79 1.03 14.55
C THR A 120 -3.00 1.65 15.94
N THR A 121 -2.55 2.87 16.17
CA THR A 121 -2.78 3.59 17.43
C THR A 121 -4.27 3.92 17.61
N SER A 122 -4.96 4.30 16.57
CA SER A 122 -6.40 4.57 16.58
C SER A 122 -7.24 3.31 16.84
N LEU A 123 -6.67 2.13 16.59
CA LEU A 123 -7.34 0.83 16.75
C LEU A 123 -7.01 0.13 18.08
N LYS A 124 -6.34 0.82 19.01
CA LYS A 124 -6.04 0.28 20.35
C LYS A 124 -7.27 0.06 21.23
N GLU A 125 -8.41 0.59 20.85
CA GLU A 125 -9.71 0.37 21.51
C GLU A 125 -10.43 -0.88 20.99
N ILE A 126 -9.67 -1.94 20.73
CA ILE A 126 -10.27 -3.22 20.35
C ILE A 126 -10.94 -3.82 21.59
N GLU A 127 -12.23 -4.09 21.47
CA GLU A 127 -12.96 -4.73 22.55
C GLU A 127 -12.41 -6.14 22.85
N PRO A 128 -12.27 -6.50 24.14
CA PRO A 128 -11.84 -7.83 24.51
C PRO A 128 -12.81 -8.90 23.99
N ASP A 129 -12.28 -9.93 23.36
CA ASP A 129 -13.03 -11.03 22.73
C ASP A 129 -12.95 -12.35 23.51
N PHE A 130 -11.99 -12.45 24.43
CA PHE A 130 -11.77 -13.67 25.21
C PHE A 130 -11.43 -13.38 26.67
N HIS A 131 -12.37 -13.64 27.58
CA HIS A 131 -12.20 -13.46 29.04
C HIS A 131 -11.60 -12.11 29.44
N GLY A 132 -12.05 -11.02 28.83
CA GLY A 132 -11.54 -9.67 29.10
C GLY A 132 -10.17 -9.38 28.49
N ARG A 133 -9.72 -10.19 27.54
CA ARG A 133 -8.45 -10.02 26.80
C ARG A 133 -8.70 -9.98 25.31
N VAL A 134 -7.84 -9.31 24.58
CA VAL A 134 -7.83 -9.32 23.12
C VAL A 134 -7.01 -10.51 22.64
N SER A 135 -7.62 -11.36 21.80
CA SER A 135 -6.91 -12.46 21.15
C SER A 135 -6.03 -11.94 20.02
N VAL A 136 -4.76 -12.31 20.06
CA VAL A 136 -3.78 -11.94 19.01
C VAL A 136 -3.17 -13.19 18.40
N ALA A 137 -2.81 -13.10 17.13
CA ALA A 137 -2.10 -14.14 16.41
C ALA A 137 -0.84 -13.55 15.74
N PHE A 138 0.21 -14.37 15.68
CA PHE A 138 1.37 -14.08 14.84
C PHE A 138 1.25 -14.84 13.53
N ASP A 139 1.43 -14.14 12.43
CA ASP A 139 1.48 -14.74 11.10
C ASP A 139 2.79 -14.39 10.40
N GLY A 140 3.40 -15.42 9.81
CA GLY A 140 4.67 -15.30 9.12
C GLY A 140 4.49 -15.44 7.61
N SER A 141 4.89 -14.41 6.88
CA SER A 141 4.87 -14.40 5.42
C SER A 141 6.26 -14.25 4.82
N THR A 142 6.47 -14.78 3.61
CA THR A 142 7.72 -14.65 2.88
C THR A 142 7.46 -13.99 1.54
N GLY A 143 8.16 -12.88 1.26
CA GLY A 143 8.15 -12.19 -0.02
C GLY A 143 9.43 -12.43 -0.79
N THR A 144 9.31 -12.75 -2.09
CA THR A 144 10.47 -12.83 -2.98
C THR A 144 10.83 -11.46 -3.50
N MET A 145 12.11 -11.09 -3.37
CA MET A 145 12.63 -9.80 -3.79
C MET A 145 13.33 -9.91 -5.15
N PRO A 146 13.34 -8.84 -5.98
CA PRO A 146 14.16 -8.81 -7.18
C PRO A 146 15.65 -9.09 -6.88
N ASP A 147 16.33 -9.81 -7.77
CA ASP A 147 17.73 -10.20 -7.59
C ASP A 147 18.70 -9.05 -7.93
N SER A 148 18.66 -7.98 -7.14
CA SER A 148 19.57 -6.85 -7.22
C SER A 148 20.66 -6.95 -6.15
N GLU A 149 21.83 -6.35 -6.38
CA GLU A 149 22.91 -6.33 -5.38
C GLU A 149 22.46 -5.70 -4.05
N ALA A 150 21.64 -4.63 -4.10
CA ALA A 150 21.10 -4.00 -2.91
C ALA A 150 20.21 -4.96 -2.11
N ASN A 151 19.31 -5.70 -2.80
CA ASN A 151 18.44 -6.66 -2.14
C ASN A 151 19.21 -7.90 -1.65
N GLN A 152 20.24 -8.35 -2.36
CA GLN A 152 21.08 -9.44 -1.89
C GLN A 152 21.88 -9.08 -0.62
N LYS A 153 22.28 -7.81 -0.51
CA LYS A 153 23.00 -7.31 0.67
C LYS A 153 22.09 -7.21 1.89
N GLU A 154 20.85 -6.77 1.69
CA GLU A 154 19.88 -6.54 2.77
C GLU A 154 19.14 -7.83 3.13
N PHE A 155 18.67 -8.57 2.13
CA PHE A 155 17.89 -9.78 2.26
C PHE A 155 18.66 -10.96 1.72
N SER A 156 19.18 -11.82 2.56
CA SER A 156 19.95 -12.97 2.12
C SER A 156 19.12 -13.94 1.26
N LYS A 157 19.80 -14.67 0.38
CA LYS A 157 19.19 -15.81 -0.33
C LYS A 157 19.18 -17.03 0.61
N PRO A 158 18.00 -17.57 0.97
CA PRO A 158 17.94 -18.72 1.86
C PRO A 158 18.63 -19.94 1.25
N HIS A 159 19.27 -20.73 2.10
CA HIS A 159 19.90 -21.99 1.76
C HIS A 159 18.98 -23.16 2.14
N SER A 160 18.88 -24.13 1.26
CA SER A 160 18.20 -25.41 1.52
C SER A 160 19.15 -26.56 1.17
N GLY A 161 18.80 -27.79 1.53
CA GLY A 161 19.56 -28.99 1.12
C GLY A 161 19.71 -29.18 -0.39
N ARG A 162 18.96 -28.40 -1.19
CA ARG A 162 19.04 -28.40 -2.67
C ARG A 162 19.85 -27.22 -3.23
N GLY A 163 20.50 -26.42 -2.37
CA GLY A 163 21.29 -25.27 -2.75
C GLY A 163 20.67 -23.94 -2.31
N GLN A 164 21.24 -22.85 -2.82
CA GLN A 164 20.80 -21.48 -2.53
C GLN A 164 19.57 -21.12 -3.37
N ALA A 165 18.62 -20.38 -2.80
CA ALA A 165 17.48 -19.85 -3.53
C ALA A 165 17.91 -18.89 -4.65
N ALA A 166 17.15 -18.87 -5.75
CA ALA A 166 17.43 -18.00 -6.89
C ALA A 166 17.32 -16.51 -6.56
N PHE A 167 16.45 -16.16 -5.60
CA PHE A 167 16.12 -14.78 -5.25
C PHE A 167 16.26 -14.52 -3.75
N PRO A 168 16.62 -13.28 -3.34
CA PRO A 168 16.54 -12.86 -1.96
C PRO A 168 15.10 -12.94 -1.43
N GLN A 169 14.95 -13.22 -0.14
CA GLN A 169 13.63 -13.36 0.49
C GLN A 169 13.50 -12.45 1.70
N LEU A 170 12.45 -11.64 1.68
CA LEU A 170 11.99 -10.89 2.84
C LEU A 170 11.07 -11.79 3.67
N ARG A 171 11.32 -11.85 4.98
CA ARG A 171 10.39 -12.46 5.94
C ARG A 171 9.67 -11.36 6.69
N LEU A 172 8.35 -11.47 6.74
CA LEU A 172 7.47 -10.56 7.47
C LEU A 172 6.82 -11.35 8.60
N VAL A 173 6.79 -10.78 9.79
CA VAL A 173 6.02 -11.31 10.91
C VAL A 173 4.97 -10.25 11.24
N SER A 174 3.70 -10.63 11.14
CA SER A 174 2.59 -9.74 11.43
C SER A 174 1.94 -10.12 12.75
N LEU A 175 1.61 -9.13 13.57
CA LEU A 175 0.76 -9.27 14.74
C LEU A 175 -0.67 -8.87 14.36
N LEU A 176 -1.61 -9.79 14.51
CA LEU A 176 -3.00 -9.60 14.15
C LEU A 176 -3.92 -9.65 15.35
N ALA A 177 -4.89 -8.74 15.43
CA ALA A 177 -6.04 -8.90 16.30
C ALA A 177 -7.06 -9.83 15.64
N VAL A 178 -7.35 -10.97 16.27
CA VAL A 178 -8.13 -12.05 15.67
C VAL A 178 -9.59 -11.66 15.47
N SER A 179 -10.20 -11.02 16.46
CA SER A 179 -11.61 -10.63 16.46
C SER A 179 -11.96 -9.67 15.32
N VAL A 180 -11.11 -8.67 15.06
CA VAL A 180 -11.34 -7.64 14.06
C VAL A 180 -10.52 -7.86 12.78
N ARG A 181 -9.69 -8.91 12.73
CA ARG A 181 -8.83 -9.27 11.58
C ARG A 181 -7.91 -8.13 11.14
N LEU A 182 -7.36 -7.42 12.08
CA LEU A 182 -6.56 -6.22 11.86
C LEU A 182 -5.09 -6.49 12.16
N VAL A 183 -4.22 -6.03 11.27
CA VAL A 183 -2.77 -6.04 11.49
C VAL A 183 -2.43 -4.91 12.45
N LEU A 184 -1.85 -5.25 13.61
CA LEU A 184 -1.46 -4.31 14.66
C LEU A 184 -0.03 -3.86 14.50
N ASP A 185 0.84 -4.76 14.05
CA ASP A 185 2.26 -4.49 13.88
C ASP A 185 2.87 -5.44 12.84
N VAL A 186 4.00 -5.02 12.25
CA VAL A 186 4.77 -5.81 11.27
C VAL A 186 6.26 -5.61 11.52
N ALA A 187 7.01 -6.71 11.63
CA ALA A 187 8.45 -6.75 11.77
C ALA A 187 9.12 -7.57 10.65
#